data_ec2c13e8b04c423463c0ac5b0d817693
#
_entry.id   ec2c13e8b04c423463c0ac5b0d817693
#
_cell.length_a   1.000
_cell.length_b   1.000
_cell.length_c   1.000
_cell.angle_alpha   90.00
_cell.angle_beta   90.00
_cell.angle_gamma   90.00
#
_symmetry.space_group_name_H-M   'P 1'
#
loop_
_entity.id
_entity.type
_entity.pdbx_description
1 polymer ?
#
loop_
_entity_poly.entity_id
_entity_poly.type
_entity_poly.pdbx_seq_one_letter_code
_entity_poly.pdbx_strand_id
1 'polypeptide(L)'
;MYDVFKRLMEERDVRAVDVSRATGVSTSTLTDWKNGRCQPKYDKRRKIADYFGVTVEYLDGKSPFPYGEEKNFKVYEDAVTVQIPIFGSIAAGVELEACTNRIGEIEMTKPKAGSSYWALKIQGNSMAPEIKDNDIVIFKQQSDCENGEICVVRINGEDATLKKIIKCDGVTILQPLNAEYEPKAFDDNSDNEFEILGVVEELRRKL
;
A
#
# COMPACT_ATOMS: atom_id res chain seq x y z
N MET A 1 7.52 25.22 -13.46
CA MET A 1 8.58 25.47 -12.43
C MET A 1 8.23 26.64 -11.49
N TYR A 2 8.03 27.88 -11.96
CA TYR A 2 7.61 28.96 -11.07
C TYR A 2 6.21 28.74 -10.49
N ASP A 3 5.36 28.04 -11.19
CA ASP A 3 3.97 27.76 -10.81
C ASP A 3 3.85 26.97 -9.49
N VAL A 4 4.78 26.03 -9.23
CA VAL A 4 4.84 25.31 -7.95
C VAL A 4 5.19 26.28 -6.83
N PHE A 5 6.20 27.12 -7.01
CA PHE A 5 6.59 28.11 -6.02
C PHE A 5 5.46 29.13 -5.76
N LYS A 6 4.76 29.57 -6.81
CA LYS A 6 3.59 30.46 -6.69
C LYS A 6 2.50 29.80 -5.85
N ARG A 7 2.15 28.56 -6.14
CA ARG A 7 1.16 27.79 -5.37
C ARG A 7 1.55 27.63 -3.90
N LEU A 8 2.81 27.28 -3.60
CA LEU A 8 3.31 27.17 -2.23
C LEU A 8 3.22 28.49 -1.45
N MET A 9 3.44 29.63 -2.11
CA MET A 9 3.24 30.94 -1.49
C MET A 9 1.77 31.22 -1.20
N GLU A 10 0.88 30.87 -2.11
CA GLU A 10 -0.57 31.04 -1.96
C GLU A 10 -1.12 30.14 -0.82
N GLU A 11 -0.69 28.89 -0.76
CA GLU A 11 -1.07 27.92 0.29
C GLU A 11 -0.66 28.36 1.70
N ARG A 12 0.47 29.08 1.84
CA ARG A 12 0.96 29.58 3.14
C ARG A 12 0.64 31.04 3.40
N ASP A 13 -0.07 31.70 2.50
CA ASP A 13 -0.39 33.13 2.57
C ASP A 13 0.86 34.00 2.79
N VAL A 14 1.94 33.70 2.04
CA VAL A 14 3.21 34.44 2.13
C VAL A 14 3.57 35.08 0.80
N ARG A 15 4.25 36.24 0.86
CA ARG A 15 4.70 36.96 -0.33
C ARG A 15 6.17 36.65 -0.62
N ALA A 16 6.59 36.86 -1.89
CA ALA A 16 7.97 36.64 -2.32
C ALA A 16 9.01 37.42 -1.47
N VAL A 17 8.63 38.57 -0.92
CA VAL A 17 9.50 39.34 -0.01
C VAL A 17 9.72 38.64 1.31
N ASP A 18 8.72 37.94 1.82
CA ASP A 18 8.79 37.21 3.08
C ASP A 18 9.66 35.97 2.92
N VAL A 19 9.51 35.26 1.79
CA VAL A 19 10.41 34.14 1.40
C VAL A 19 11.86 34.63 1.20
N SER A 20 12.05 35.78 0.53
CA SER A 20 13.38 36.40 0.36
C SER A 20 14.06 36.66 1.70
N ARG A 21 13.32 37.23 2.66
CA ARG A 21 13.82 37.55 4.00
C ARG A 21 14.19 36.26 4.79
N ALA A 22 13.36 35.24 4.70
CA ALA A 22 13.55 34.00 5.44
C ALA A 22 14.69 33.14 4.86
N THR A 23 14.84 33.11 3.53
CA THR A 23 15.80 32.23 2.84
C THR A 23 17.12 32.91 2.47
N GLY A 24 17.17 34.24 2.50
CA GLY A 24 18.30 35.02 2.01
C GLY A 24 18.44 35.04 0.47
N VAL A 25 17.45 34.52 -0.24
CA VAL A 25 17.39 34.60 -1.71
C VAL A 25 16.86 35.97 -2.12
N SER A 26 17.63 36.75 -2.90
CA SER A 26 17.25 38.11 -3.25
C SER A 26 15.92 38.19 -4.02
N THR A 27 15.16 39.22 -3.77
CA THR A 27 13.89 39.51 -4.48
C THR A 27 14.10 39.62 -5.98
N SER A 28 15.25 40.14 -6.43
CA SER A 28 15.61 40.22 -7.86
C SER A 28 15.70 38.81 -8.48
N THR A 29 16.33 37.83 -7.77
CA THR A 29 16.38 36.45 -8.24
C THR A 29 14.96 35.83 -8.36
N LEU A 30 14.08 36.10 -7.39
CA LEU A 30 12.70 35.60 -7.43
C LEU A 30 11.88 36.25 -8.55
N THR A 31 12.12 37.54 -8.81
CA THR A 31 11.50 38.29 -9.90
C THR A 31 11.95 37.80 -11.28
N ASP A 32 13.28 37.52 -11.43
CA ASP A 32 13.81 36.98 -12.68
C ASP A 32 13.27 35.58 -12.93
N TRP A 33 13.11 34.76 -11.87
CA TRP A 33 12.48 33.46 -11.97
C TRP A 33 11.01 33.56 -12.38
N LYS A 34 10.25 34.46 -11.76
CA LYS A 34 8.85 34.77 -12.14
C LYS A 34 8.70 35.13 -13.61
N ASN A 35 9.63 35.93 -14.12
CA ASN A 35 9.61 36.40 -15.49
C ASN A 35 10.24 35.42 -16.49
N GLY A 36 10.64 34.22 -16.03
CA GLY A 36 11.26 33.20 -16.88
C GLY A 36 12.66 33.55 -17.38
N ARG A 37 13.30 34.60 -16.85
CA ARG A 37 14.61 35.07 -17.30
C ARG A 37 15.73 34.16 -16.81
N CYS A 38 15.65 33.67 -15.58
CA CYS A 38 16.65 32.83 -14.98
C CYS A 38 16.04 31.97 -13.87
N GLN A 39 16.41 30.71 -13.83
CA GLN A 39 16.08 29.83 -12.70
C GLN A 39 17.15 29.99 -11.60
N PRO A 40 16.77 30.10 -10.33
CA PRO A 40 17.74 30.12 -9.23
C PRO A 40 18.64 28.90 -9.24
N LYS A 41 19.92 29.06 -8.92
CA LYS A 41 20.86 27.93 -8.76
C LYS A 41 20.38 26.94 -7.70
N TYR A 42 20.87 25.70 -7.75
CA TYR A 42 20.45 24.62 -6.85
C TYR A 42 20.44 25.03 -5.37
N ASP A 43 21.52 25.67 -4.88
CA ASP A 43 21.62 26.08 -3.46
C ASP A 43 20.50 27.05 -3.04
N LYS A 44 20.11 27.96 -3.95
CA LYS A 44 19.01 28.89 -3.69
C LYS A 44 17.66 28.18 -3.71
N ARG A 45 17.47 27.24 -4.66
CA ARG A 45 16.25 26.42 -4.72
C ARG A 45 16.12 25.52 -3.50
N ARG A 46 17.23 24.93 -3.02
CA ARG A 46 17.23 24.14 -1.80
C ARG A 46 16.77 24.98 -0.60
N LYS A 47 17.26 26.19 -0.41
CA LYS A 47 16.81 27.07 0.68
C LYS A 47 15.33 27.42 0.58
N ILE A 48 14.81 27.62 -0.63
CA ILE A 48 13.38 27.84 -0.86
C ILE A 48 12.57 26.57 -0.54
N ALA A 49 13.03 25.42 -1.00
CA ALA A 49 12.41 24.14 -0.72
C ALA A 49 12.39 23.82 0.79
N ASP A 50 13.51 24.02 1.49
CA ASP A 50 13.61 23.87 2.94
C ASP A 50 12.64 24.81 3.70
N TYR A 51 12.49 26.05 3.26
CA TYR A 51 11.54 27.02 3.83
C TYR A 51 10.09 26.53 3.73
N PHE A 52 9.73 25.94 2.59
CA PHE A 52 8.40 25.36 2.38
C PHE A 52 8.28 23.91 2.90
N GLY A 53 9.37 23.31 3.38
CA GLY A 53 9.38 21.93 3.84
C GLY A 53 9.15 20.90 2.72
N VAL A 54 9.52 21.24 1.48
CA VAL A 54 9.34 20.39 0.29
C VAL A 54 10.70 19.97 -0.28
N THR A 55 10.70 18.98 -1.20
CA THR A 55 11.91 18.61 -1.94
C THR A 55 12.21 19.59 -3.08
N VAL A 56 13.47 19.67 -3.51
CA VAL A 56 13.87 20.49 -4.66
C VAL A 56 13.24 19.96 -5.95
N GLU A 57 13.10 18.64 -6.06
CA GLU A 57 12.45 17.97 -7.19
C GLU A 57 10.99 18.38 -7.33
N TYR A 58 10.27 18.50 -6.20
CA TYR A 58 8.89 19.02 -6.21
C TYR A 58 8.85 20.48 -6.58
N LEU A 59 9.70 21.32 -5.99
CA LEU A 59 9.78 22.74 -6.31
C LEU A 59 10.09 22.97 -7.80
N ASP A 60 10.88 22.08 -8.39
CA ASP A 60 11.22 22.10 -9.81
C ASP A 60 10.12 21.56 -10.73
N GLY A 61 9.06 20.98 -10.16
CA GLY A 61 8.00 20.30 -10.90
C GLY A 61 8.43 18.97 -11.52
N LYS A 62 9.51 18.36 -11.04
CA LYS A 62 10.04 17.08 -11.52
C LYS A 62 9.46 15.89 -10.75
N SER A 63 8.94 16.12 -9.57
CA SER A 63 8.24 15.13 -8.75
C SER A 63 6.86 15.64 -8.38
N PRO A 64 5.82 14.79 -8.40
CA PRO A 64 4.51 15.15 -7.87
C PRO A 64 4.48 15.17 -6.34
N PHE A 65 5.53 14.69 -5.67
CA PHE A 65 5.61 14.46 -4.25
C PHE A 65 6.38 15.56 -3.51
N PRO A 66 5.71 16.39 -2.65
CA PRO A 66 6.34 17.52 -1.97
C PRO A 66 7.42 17.12 -0.96
N TYR A 67 7.30 15.96 -0.32
CA TYR A 67 8.15 15.57 0.81
C TYR A 67 9.13 14.44 0.52
N GLY A 68 9.30 14.05 -0.76
CA GLY A 68 10.03 12.86 -1.18
C GLY A 68 9.18 11.60 -1.09
N GLU A 69 9.56 10.55 -1.81
CA GLU A 69 8.72 9.33 -1.92
C GLU A 69 8.37 8.72 -0.56
N GLU A 70 9.34 8.55 0.33
CA GLU A 70 9.13 7.97 1.66
C GLU A 70 8.29 8.84 2.62
N LYS A 71 8.42 10.18 2.56
CA LYS A 71 7.67 11.09 3.44
C LYS A 71 6.27 11.42 2.93
N ASN A 72 6.05 11.32 1.63
CA ASN A 72 4.72 11.55 1.07
C ASN A 72 3.73 10.48 1.49
N PHE A 73 4.17 9.25 1.70
CA PHE A 73 3.32 8.21 2.30
C PHE A 73 2.82 8.57 3.70
N LYS A 74 3.55 9.39 4.46
CA LYS A 74 3.11 9.85 5.79
C LYS A 74 2.16 11.05 5.78
N VAL A 75 2.28 11.93 4.78
CA VAL A 75 1.46 13.16 4.70
C VAL A 75 0.12 12.93 4.02
N TYR A 76 0.08 11.99 3.07
CA TYR A 76 -1.18 11.53 2.46
C TYR A 76 -1.77 10.30 3.18
N GLU A 77 -1.44 10.12 4.45
CA GLU A 77 -1.97 9.01 5.25
C GLU A 77 -3.50 8.88 5.16
N ASP A 78 -4.21 9.97 4.90
CA ASP A 78 -5.67 9.98 4.77
C ASP A 78 -6.17 9.95 3.32
N ALA A 79 -5.31 10.00 2.30
CA ALA A 79 -5.74 10.23 0.92
C ALA A 79 -5.27 9.21 -0.14
N VAL A 80 -4.33 8.32 0.18
CA VAL A 80 -3.92 7.30 -0.79
C VAL A 80 -4.88 6.12 -0.71
N THR A 81 -5.84 6.10 -1.62
CA THR A 81 -6.69 4.94 -1.86
C THR A 81 -6.30 4.28 -3.17
N VAL A 82 -6.25 2.95 -3.17
CA VAL A 82 -6.08 2.15 -4.38
C VAL A 82 -7.29 1.27 -4.58
N GLN A 83 -7.64 1.02 -5.84
CA GLN A 83 -8.68 0.06 -6.18
C GLN A 83 -8.06 -1.33 -6.26
N ILE A 84 -8.58 -2.25 -5.45
CA ILE A 84 -8.12 -3.63 -5.37
C ILE A 84 -9.18 -4.53 -6.01
N PRO A 85 -8.81 -5.42 -6.94
CA PRO A 85 -9.76 -6.37 -7.51
C PRO A 85 -10.24 -7.37 -6.45
N ILE A 86 -11.55 -7.64 -6.44
CA ILE A 86 -12.18 -8.67 -5.61
C ILE A 86 -12.37 -9.91 -6.46
N PHE A 87 -11.87 -11.03 -5.99
CA PHE A 87 -12.09 -12.34 -6.59
C PHE A 87 -13.18 -13.12 -5.84
N GLY A 88 -14.03 -13.81 -6.59
CA GLY A 88 -15.00 -14.76 -6.03
C GLY A 88 -14.34 -16.06 -5.59
N SER A 89 -13.33 -16.49 -6.33
CA SER A 89 -12.42 -17.60 -5.99
C SER A 89 -11.08 -17.39 -6.72
N ILE A 90 -10.04 -17.99 -6.21
CA ILE A 90 -8.72 -18.04 -6.86
C ILE A 90 -8.49 -19.50 -7.22
N ALA A 91 -8.61 -19.79 -8.51
CA ALA A 91 -8.60 -21.16 -9.02
C ALA A 91 -7.24 -21.86 -8.84
N ALA A 92 -7.28 -23.17 -8.80
CA ALA A 92 -6.12 -24.05 -8.74
C ALA A 92 -5.11 -23.78 -9.86
N GLY A 93 -3.82 -23.72 -9.55
CA GLY A 93 -2.74 -23.58 -10.53
C GLY A 93 -2.69 -22.25 -11.30
N VAL A 94 -3.50 -21.25 -10.92
CA VAL A 94 -3.53 -19.94 -11.58
C VAL A 94 -2.82 -18.93 -10.69
N GLU A 95 -1.87 -18.18 -11.27
CA GLU A 95 -1.24 -17.05 -10.55
C GLU A 95 -2.26 -15.92 -10.32
N LEU A 96 -2.08 -15.13 -9.25
CA LEU A 96 -3.03 -14.08 -8.85
C LEU A 96 -3.26 -13.08 -9.99
N GLU A 97 -2.20 -12.70 -10.71
CA GLU A 97 -2.24 -11.75 -11.82
C GLU A 97 -3.03 -12.28 -13.03
N ALA A 98 -3.10 -13.61 -13.17
CA ALA A 98 -3.84 -14.30 -14.26
C ALA A 98 -5.27 -14.68 -13.86
N CYS A 99 -5.70 -14.39 -12.62
CA CYS A 99 -7.05 -14.72 -12.17
C CYS A 99 -8.12 -13.93 -12.93
N THR A 100 -9.07 -14.64 -13.50
CA THR A 100 -10.16 -14.08 -14.32
C THR A 100 -11.48 -13.92 -13.56
N ASN A 101 -11.65 -14.60 -12.42
CA ASN A 101 -12.89 -14.57 -11.62
C ASN A 101 -13.02 -13.30 -10.78
N ARG A 102 -12.84 -12.14 -11.43
CA ARG A 102 -13.01 -10.82 -10.79
C ARG A 102 -14.49 -10.48 -10.72
N ILE A 103 -14.98 -10.24 -9.50
CA ILE A 103 -16.39 -9.94 -9.21
C ILE A 103 -16.65 -8.49 -8.83
N GLY A 104 -15.61 -7.68 -8.68
CA GLY A 104 -15.71 -6.26 -8.32
C GLY A 104 -14.38 -5.65 -7.97
N GLU A 105 -14.45 -4.47 -7.36
CA GLU A 105 -13.32 -3.72 -6.82
C GLU A 105 -13.66 -3.17 -5.43
N ILE A 106 -12.64 -3.00 -4.61
CA ILE A 106 -12.75 -2.40 -3.28
C ILE A 106 -11.62 -1.39 -3.06
N GLU A 107 -11.94 -0.28 -2.41
CA GLU A 107 -10.92 0.70 -2.06
C GLU A 107 -10.13 0.25 -0.83
N MET A 108 -8.81 0.32 -0.90
CA MET A 108 -7.93 0.19 0.24
C MET A 108 -7.20 1.52 0.49
N THR A 109 -7.23 1.98 1.74
CA THR A 109 -6.50 3.15 2.17
C THR A 109 -5.14 2.71 2.73
N LYS A 110 -4.09 3.45 2.40
CA LYS A 110 -2.73 3.26 2.93
C LYS A 110 -2.06 1.91 2.59
N PRO A 111 -2.04 1.46 1.33
CA PRO A 111 -1.26 0.28 0.99
C PRO A 111 0.22 0.52 1.26
N LYS A 112 0.94 -0.52 1.70
CA LYS A 112 2.41 -0.44 1.83
C LYS A 112 3.03 -0.30 0.45
N ALA A 113 3.94 0.66 0.29
CA ALA A 113 4.63 0.88 -0.97
C ALA A 113 5.37 -0.37 -1.46
N GLY A 114 5.28 -0.65 -2.76
CA GLY A 114 5.92 -1.82 -3.38
C GLY A 114 5.28 -3.16 -3.04
N SER A 115 4.09 -3.18 -2.40
CA SER A 115 3.33 -4.39 -2.13
C SER A 115 2.13 -4.51 -3.06
N SER A 116 1.84 -5.73 -3.50
CA SER A 116 0.63 -6.06 -4.25
C SER A 116 -0.46 -6.52 -3.29
N TYR A 117 -1.68 -6.00 -3.50
CA TYR A 117 -2.85 -6.32 -2.68
C TYR A 117 -3.97 -6.90 -3.53
N TRP A 118 -4.68 -7.84 -2.95
CA TRP A 118 -5.79 -8.55 -3.58
C TRP A 118 -6.92 -8.70 -2.58
N ALA A 119 -8.13 -8.83 -3.06
CA ALA A 119 -9.29 -9.10 -2.21
C ALA A 119 -9.96 -10.40 -2.62
N LEU A 120 -10.38 -11.17 -1.61
CA LEU A 120 -11.08 -12.44 -1.80
C LEU A 120 -12.41 -12.39 -1.07
N LYS A 121 -13.50 -12.73 -1.76
CA LYS A 121 -14.79 -12.97 -1.16
C LYS A 121 -14.83 -14.36 -0.53
N ILE A 122 -15.13 -14.42 0.75
CA ILE A 122 -15.11 -15.66 1.52
C ILE A 122 -16.34 -16.49 1.21
N GLN A 123 -16.13 -17.78 1.04
CA GLN A 123 -17.16 -18.79 0.88
C GLN A 123 -17.02 -19.85 2.00
N GLY A 124 -18.10 -20.10 2.72
CA GLY A 124 -18.15 -21.07 3.81
C GLY A 124 -17.77 -20.51 5.17
N ASN A 125 -17.73 -21.38 6.18
CA ASN A 125 -17.68 -21.02 7.59
C ASN A 125 -16.46 -21.55 8.33
N SER A 126 -15.42 -22.01 7.64
CA SER A 126 -14.22 -22.60 8.29
C SER A 126 -13.45 -21.62 9.18
N MET A 127 -13.66 -20.31 9.00
CA MET A 127 -13.03 -19.24 9.78
C MET A 127 -14.02 -18.51 10.71
N ALA A 128 -15.24 -19.03 10.86
CA ALA A 128 -16.22 -18.48 11.78
C ALA A 128 -15.80 -18.71 13.25
N PRO A 129 -16.23 -17.83 14.18
CA PRO A 129 -17.14 -16.69 14.01
C PRO A 129 -16.45 -15.40 13.54
N GLU A 130 -15.13 -15.35 13.47
CA GLU A 130 -14.36 -14.15 13.19
C GLU A 130 -14.55 -13.70 11.74
N ILE A 131 -14.35 -14.62 10.78
CA ILE A 131 -14.53 -14.39 9.35
C ILE A 131 -15.67 -15.32 8.89
N LYS A 132 -16.69 -14.74 8.26
CA LYS A 132 -17.93 -15.43 7.90
C LYS A 132 -18.09 -15.51 6.38
N ASP A 133 -19.02 -16.34 5.98
CA ASP A 133 -19.47 -16.41 4.59
C ASP A 133 -19.89 -15.02 4.06
N ASN A 134 -19.51 -14.70 2.83
CA ASN A 134 -19.69 -13.42 2.16
C ASN A 134 -18.87 -12.22 2.70
N ASP A 135 -18.03 -12.40 3.69
CA ASP A 135 -17.03 -11.39 4.05
C ASP A 135 -16.02 -11.18 2.88
N ILE A 136 -15.40 -10.03 2.85
CA ILE A 136 -14.29 -9.73 1.93
C ILE A 136 -13.04 -9.56 2.76
N VAL A 137 -11.99 -10.30 2.47
CA VAL A 137 -10.67 -10.10 3.05
C VAL A 137 -9.76 -9.43 2.04
N ILE A 138 -8.97 -8.47 2.50
CA ILE A 138 -7.87 -7.88 1.73
C ILE A 138 -6.59 -8.48 2.25
N PHE A 139 -5.79 -9.03 1.36
CA PHE A 139 -4.53 -9.67 1.69
C PHE A 139 -3.38 -9.10 0.87
N LYS A 140 -2.22 -9.05 1.52
CA LYS A 140 -0.96 -8.68 0.89
C LYS A 140 -0.33 -9.92 0.30
N GLN A 141 0.02 -9.88 -0.99
CA GLN A 141 0.71 -10.96 -1.68
C GLN A 141 2.10 -11.18 -1.10
N GLN A 142 2.33 -12.36 -0.58
CA GLN A 142 3.64 -12.83 -0.13
C GLN A 142 3.61 -14.34 0.05
N SER A 143 4.77 -15.00 -0.13
CA SER A 143 4.92 -16.46 -0.10
C SER A 143 5.24 -17.03 1.28
N ASP A 144 5.37 -16.19 2.31
CA ASP A 144 5.64 -16.58 3.68
C ASP A 144 4.85 -15.71 4.68
N CYS A 145 4.73 -16.16 5.90
CA CYS A 145 3.99 -15.47 6.96
C CYS A 145 4.63 -15.72 8.34
N GLU A 146 4.27 -14.89 9.32
CA GLU A 146 4.63 -15.13 10.71
C GLU A 146 3.71 -16.16 11.35
N ASN A 147 4.17 -16.74 12.46
CA ASN A 147 3.37 -17.69 13.23
C ASN A 147 2.13 -17.03 13.81
N GLY A 148 0.95 -17.60 13.55
CA GLY A 148 -0.34 -17.11 14.04
C GLY A 148 -1.07 -16.17 13.08
N GLU A 149 -0.49 -15.81 11.94
CA GLU A 149 -1.17 -15.00 10.93
C GLU A 149 -2.27 -15.77 10.20
N ILE A 150 -3.27 -15.02 9.71
CA ILE A 150 -4.31 -15.56 8.84
C ILE A 150 -3.87 -15.34 7.40
N CYS A 151 -3.80 -16.42 6.65
CA CYS A 151 -3.31 -16.41 5.27
C CYS A 151 -4.34 -16.93 4.29
N VAL A 152 -4.26 -16.42 3.08
CA VAL A 152 -4.86 -17.04 1.90
C VAL A 152 -3.88 -18.12 1.44
N VAL A 153 -4.34 -19.36 1.44
CA VAL A 153 -3.50 -20.54 1.11
C VAL A 153 -4.17 -21.38 0.03
N ARG A 154 -3.37 -22.05 -0.76
CA ARG A 154 -3.79 -23.10 -1.69
C ARG A 154 -3.29 -24.43 -1.15
N ILE A 155 -4.11 -25.46 -1.14
CA ILE A 155 -3.79 -26.78 -0.63
C ILE A 155 -3.94 -27.80 -1.74
N ASN A 156 -2.93 -28.63 -1.98
CA ASN A 156 -2.93 -29.68 -3.01
C ASN A 156 -3.32 -29.18 -4.41
N GLY A 157 -3.02 -27.91 -4.72
CA GLY A 157 -3.43 -27.31 -5.99
C GLY A 157 -4.94 -27.06 -6.11
N GLU A 158 -5.71 -27.12 -5.04
CA GLU A 158 -7.14 -26.75 -5.00
C GLU A 158 -7.34 -25.24 -5.01
N ASP A 159 -8.58 -24.79 -5.02
CA ASP A 159 -8.94 -23.37 -4.92
C ASP A 159 -8.46 -22.77 -3.59
N ALA A 160 -8.14 -21.47 -3.63
CA ALA A 160 -7.62 -20.78 -2.46
C ALA A 160 -8.65 -20.73 -1.32
N THR A 161 -8.14 -20.90 -0.10
CA THR A 161 -8.91 -20.87 1.16
C THR A 161 -8.19 -20.04 2.22
N LEU A 162 -8.89 -19.72 3.31
CA LEU A 162 -8.30 -19.05 4.48
C LEU A 162 -7.96 -20.05 5.56
N LYS A 163 -6.77 -19.90 6.17
CA LYS A 163 -6.36 -20.62 7.37
C LYS A 163 -5.47 -19.73 8.25
N LYS A 164 -5.52 -19.98 9.55
CA LYS A 164 -4.51 -19.50 10.49
C LYS A 164 -3.30 -20.40 10.41
N ILE A 165 -2.12 -19.81 10.23
CA ILE A 165 -0.87 -20.57 10.13
C ILE A 165 -0.25 -20.72 11.50
N ILE A 166 0.03 -21.95 11.91
CA ILE A 166 0.75 -22.25 13.15
C ILE A 166 2.01 -23.02 12.78
N LYS A 167 3.16 -22.45 13.08
CA LYS A 167 4.48 -23.05 12.83
C LYS A 167 5.04 -23.58 14.15
N CYS A 168 5.36 -24.88 14.22
CA CYS A 168 5.87 -25.53 15.42
C CYS A 168 6.78 -26.71 15.05
N ASP A 169 8.04 -26.66 15.50
CA ASP A 169 9.02 -27.77 15.45
C ASP A 169 9.14 -28.48 14.08
N GLY A 170 9.18 -27.72 12.98
CA GLY A 170 9.32 -28.26 11.62
C GLY A 170 8.01 -28.76 11.02
N VAL A 171 6.87 -28.38 11.61
CA VAL A 171 5.52 -28.68 11.11
C VAL A 171 4.75 -27.39 10.97
N THR A 172 4.11 -27.20 9.83
CA THR A 172 3.17 -26.10 9.60
C THR A 172 1.73 -26.64 9.67
N ILE A 173 0.92 -26.06 10.56
CA ILE A 173 -0.49 -26.42 10.73
C ILE A 173 -1.35 -25.33 10.11
N LEU A 174 -2.21 -25.73 9.19
CA LEU A 174 -3.27 -24.91 8.60
C LEU A 174 -4.53 -25.03 9.46
N GLN A 175 -4.72 -24.10 10.40
CA GLN A 175 -5.76 -24.13 11.41
C GLN A 175 -7.00 -23.37 10.97
N PRO A 176 -8.18 -24.00 10.84
CA PRO A 176 -9.46 -23.32 10.81
C PRO A 176 -9.73 -22.61 12.15
N LEU A 177 -10.44 -21.48 12.15
CA LEU A 177 -10.92 -20.85 13.40
C LEU A 177 -12.18 -21.51 13.93
N ASN A 178 -12.98 -22.10 13.06
CA ASN A 178 -14.17 -22.85 13.45
C ASN A 178 -13.77 -24.28 13.89
N ALA A 179 -14.10 -24.61 15.14
CA ALA A 179 -13.80 -25.91 15.75
C ALA A 179 -14.53 -27.12 15.10
N GLU A 180 -15.52 -26.87 14.25
CA GLU A 180 -16.21 -27.91 13.48
C GLU A 180 -15.35 -28.45 12.31
N TYR A 181 -14.26 -27.74 11.97
CA TYR A 181 -13.35 -28.09 10.88
C TYR A 181 -12.00 -28.58 11.43
N GLU A 182 -11.50 -29.67 10.89
CA GLU A 182 -10.23 -30.25 11.31
C GLU A 182 -9.02 -29.46 10.76
N PRO A 183 -7.96 -29.24 11.56
CA PRO A 183 -6.71 -28.67 11.09
C PRO A 183 -5.97 -29.68 10.19
N LYS A 184 -5.17 -29.16 9.25
CA LYS A 184 -4.25 -29.95 8.42
C LYS A 184 -2.82 -29.64 8.81
N ALA A 185 -1.99 -30.66 9.05
CA ALA A 185 -0.57 -30.52 9.40
C ALA A 185 0.29 -30.97 8.21
N PHE A 186 1.34 -30.20 7.92
CA PHE A 186 2.30 -30.46 6.85
C PHE A 186 3.72 -30.43 7.44
N ASP A 187 4.54 -31.39 7.07
CA ASP A 187 5.95 -31.43 7.44
C ASP A 187 6.71 -30.42 6.54
N ASP A 188 7.49 -29.51 7.13
CA ASP A 188 8.25 -28.49 6.41
C ASP A 188 9.33 -29.07 5.46
N ASN A 189 9.69 -30.37 5.64
CA ASN A 189 10.65 -31.09 4.81
C ASN A 189 9.98 -31.91 3.69
N SER A 190 8.65 -31.98 3.66
CA SER A 190 7.93 -32.68 2.58
C SER A 190 7.79 -31.75 1.36
N ASP A 191 7.66 -32.31 0.17
CA ASP A 191 7.26 -31.56 -1.02
C ASP A 191 5.90 -30.91 -0.72
N ASN A 192 5.90 -29.57 -0.61
CA ASN A 192 4.80 -28.81 -0.06
C ASN A 192 3.50 -29.06 -0.81
N GLU A 193 2.55 -29.64 -0.10
CA GLU A 193 1.17 -29.80 -0.55
C GLU A 193 0.34 -28.50 -0.35
N PHE A 194 0.95 -27.41 0.14
CA PHE A 194 0.29 -26.11 0.30
C PHE A 194 1.18 -24.95 -0.13
N GLU A 195 0.56 -23.86 -0.54
CA GLU A 195 1.19 -22.62 -0.96
C GLU A 195 0.52 -21.44 -0.23
N ILE A 196 1.32 -20.50 0.29
CA ILE A 196 0.84 -19.23 0.84
C ILE A 196 0.77 -18.22 -0.31
N LEU A 197 -0.43 -17.71 -0.59
CA LEU A 197 -0.66 -16.67 -1.59
C LEU A 197 -0.53 -15.26 -1.00
N GLY A 198 -0.79 -15.11 0.30
CA GLY A 198 -0.63 -13.85 1.00
C GLY A 198 -1.20 -13.85 2.41
N VAL A 199 -0.91 -12.76 3.13
CA VAL A 199 -1.35 -12.54 4.52
C VAL A 199 -2.51 -11.56 4.54
N VAL A 200 -3.54 -11.88 5.30
CA VAL A 200 -4.74 -11.03 5.47
C VAL A 200 -4.39 -9.82 6.34
N GLU A 201 -4.65 -8.62 5.82
CA GLU A 201 -4.45 -7.37 6.54
C GLU A 201 -5.78 -6.69 6.94
N GLU A 202 -6.85 -6.88 6.16
CA GLU A 202 -8.15 -6.26 6.46
C GLU A 202 -9.31 -7.24 6.24
N LEU A 203 -10.34 -7.09 7.06
CA LEU A 203 -11.64 -7.74 6.90
C LEU A 203 -12.72 -6.67 6.65
N ARG A 204 -13.50 -6.86 5.63
CA ARG A 204 -14.65 -6.02 5.29
C ARG A 204 -15.95 -6.82 5.31
N ARG A 205 -16.87 -6.36 6.13
CA ARG A 205 -18.22 -6.97 6.25
C ARG A 205 -19.27 -5.92 5.96
N LYS A 206 -20.20 -6.25 5.07
CA LYS A 206 -21.40 -5.45 4.88
C LYS A 206 -22.45 -5.87 5.95
N LEU A 207 -22.87 -4.90 6.74
CA LEU A 207 -23.95 -5.10 7.74
C LEU A 207 -25.31 -5.09 7.09
#